data_85d9eebbefedc0da4c9e9016cea3bf38
#
_entry.id   85d9eebbefedc0da4c9e9016cea3bf38
#
_cell.length_a   1.000
_cell.length_b   1.000
_cell.length_c   1.000
_cell.angle_alpha   90.00
_cell.angle_beta   90.00
_cell.angle_gamma   90.00
#
_symmetry.space_group_name_H-M   'P 1'
#
loop_
_entity.id
_entity.type
_entity.pdbx_description
1 polymer ?
#
loop_
_entity_poly.entity_id
_entity_poly.type
_entity_poly.pdbx_seq_one_letter_code
_entity_poly.pdbx_strand_id
1 'polypeptide(L)'
;MTLSISALIKTLSLALMALIVSGCAHSINISPDLSTIGNVSPANKIDKNIGFFFAEDREKEVTTSGGGGDMVKYRPYKDVEVGFSKIFGSVFASVRSLRSSGDPAKNGLDYTSEITVSTNSSSPGLFTWPPTVFGVNITNSIRDSKGVVVANLQTSGQGNAELGEMKGEFGLAGKRATQDALIKMQQLIVSTLALNTGRSTQPAESQQQSQSIEDRLRELKRLFDGGLINEQVYRERQKVILGN
;
A
#
# COMPACT_ATOMS: atom_id res chain seq x y z
N MET A 1 -1.95 58.28 -20.23
CA MET A 1 -1.41 56.93 -20.34
C MET A 1 -2.56 56.03 -20.82
N THR A 2 -2.78 55.93 -22.15
CA THR A 2 -3.88 55.21 -22.75
C THR A 2 -3.44 53.76 -23.03
N LEU A 3 -3.87 52.85 -22.21
CA LEU A 3 -3.69 51.42 -22.50
C LEU A 3 -4.43 51.10 -23.80
N SER A 4 -3.71 50.57 -24.78
CA SER A 4 -4.27 50.15 -26.06
C SER A 4 -5.33 49.04 -25.84
N ILE A 5 -6.51 49.20 -26.41
CA ILE A 5 -7.59 48.21 -26.35
C ILE A 5 -7.09 46.81 -26.77
N SER A 6 -6.14 46.74 -27.70
CA SER A 6 -5.48 45.51 -28.16
C SER A 6 -4.68 44.83 -27.05
N ALA A 7 -4.05 45.60 -26.13
CA ALA A 7 -3.34 45.02 -24.98
C ALA A 7 -4.33 44.44 -23.93
N LEU A 8 -5.45 45.12 -23.72
CA LEU A 8 -6.50 44.68 -22.79
C LEU A 8 -7.15 43.36 -23.26
N ILE A 9 -7.41 43.24 -24.56
CA ILE A 9 -7.99 42.02 -25.18
C ILE A 9 -7.01 40.85 -25.05
N LYS A 10 -5.71 41.05 -25.26
CA LYS A 10 -4.69 40.02 -25.15
C LYS A 10 -4.51 39.52 -23.68
N THR A 11 -4.54 40.45 -22.73
CA THR A 11 -4.46 40.06 -21.30
C THR A 11 -5.71 39.36 -20.82
N LEU A 12 -6.89 39.78 -21.27
CA LEU A 12 -8.17 39.13 -20.95
C LEU A 12 -8.26 37.73 -21.57
N SER A 13 -7.80 37.56 -22.82
CA SER A 13 -7.75 36.26 -23.50
C SER A 13 -6.77 35.28 -22.82
N LEU A 14 -5.59 35.77 -22.35
CA LEU A 14 -4.64 34.97 -21.65
C LEU A 14 -5.14 34.55 -20.26
N ALA A 15 -5.82 35.46 -19.55
CA ALA A 15 -6.45 35.16 -18.25
C ALA A 15 -7.62 34.17 -18.40
N LEU A 16 -8.43 34.28 -19.46
CA LEU A 16 -9.50 33.34 -19.71
C LEU A 16 -8.97 31.94 -20.06
N MET A 17 -7.86 31.87 -20.81
CA MET A 17 -7.21 30.60 -21.15
C MET A 17 -6.58 29.92 -19.93
N ALA A 18 -6.09 30.67 -18.95
CA ALA A 18 -5.55 30.15 -17.69
C ALA A 18 -6.64 29.55 -16.78
N LEU A 19 -7.88 30.00 -16.87
CA LEU A 19 -9.02 29.49 -16.09
C LEU A 19 -9.55 28.16 -16.59
N ILE A 20 -9.24 27.75 -17.83
CA ILE A 20 -9.74 26.51 -18.44
C ILE A 20 -8.85 25.29 -18.07
N VAL A 21 -7.65 25.52 -17.53
CA VAL A 21 -6.66 24.46 -17.23
C VAL A 21 -6.79 23.90 -15.80
N SER A 22 -7.71 24.38 -14.98
CA SER A 22 -8.00 23.78 -13.69
C SER A 22 -8.82 22.50 -13.89
N GLY A 23 -8.13 21.38 -14.20
CA GLY A 23 -8.75 20.06 -14.26
C GLY A 23 -9.50 19.79 -12.95
N CYS A 24 -10.79 19.48 -13.03
CA CYS A 24 -11.59 19.14 -11.87
C CYS A 24 -11.07 17.83 -11.26
N ALA A 25 -10.71 17.83 -9.99
CA ALA A 25 -10.41 16.60 -9.28
C ALA A 25 -11.68 16.03 -8.67
N HIS A 26 -12.04 14.81 -9.05
CA HIS A 26 -13.23 14.12 -8.58
C HIS A 26 -12.93 13.33 -7.32
N SER A 27 -13.71 13.49 -6.26
CA SER A 27 -13.57 12.71 -5.03
C SER A 27 -14.03 11.28 -5.28
N ILE A 28 -13.16 10.31 -4.92
CA ILE A 28 -13.49 8.88 -4.92
C ILE A 28 -13.23 8.29 -3.54
N ASN A 29 -13.82 7.14 -3.26
CA ASN A 29 -13.58 6.34 -2.06
C ASN A 29 -12.90 5.03 -2.48
N ILE A 30 -11.79 4.68 -1.81
CA ILE A 30 -11.03 3.45 -2.05
C ILE A 30 -11.05 2.51 -0.84
N SER A 31 -11.95 2.75 0.14
CA SER A 31 -12.10 1.89 1.32
C SER A 31 -12.45 0.46 0.91
N PRO A 32 -11.75 -0.55 1.44
CA PRO A 32 -11.94 -1.95 1.05
C PRO A 32 -13.28 -2.50 1.55
N ASP A 33 -13.73 -3.58 0.91
CA ASP A 33 -14.76 -4.43 1.51
C ASP A 33 -14.17 -5.23 2.67
N LEU A 34 -14.67 -4.96 3.86
CA LEU A 34 -14.19 -5.60 5.08
C LEU A 34 -14.65 -7.05 5.24
N SER A 35 -15.58 -7.54 4.43
CA SER A 35 -16.11 -8.92 4.57
C SER A 35 -15.03 -9.99 4.40
N THR A 36 -14.01 -9.72 3.59
CA THR A 36 -12.90 -10.65 3.30
C THR A 36 -11.64 -10.40 4.14
N ILE A 37 -11.57 -9.26 4.84
CA ILE A 37 -10.46 -8.89 5.72
C ILE A 37 -10.73 -9.44 7.12
N GLY A 38 -9.70 -9.94 7.81
CA GLY A 38 -9.83 -10.52 9.15
C GLY A 38 -10.23 -12.00 9.16
N ASN A 39 -10.41 -12.63 7.99
CA ASN A 39 -10.78 -14.05 7.88
C ASN A 39 -9.59 -15.02 8.08
N VAL A 40 -8.37 -14.52 7.90
CA VAL A 40 -7.15 -15.26 8.21
C VAL A 40 -6.66 -14.79 9.57
N SER A 41 -6.69 -15.67 10.55
CA SER A 41 -6.20 -15.40 11.90
C SER A 41 -5.38 -16.59 12.39
N PRO A 42 -4.43 -16.39 13.33
CA PRO A 42 -3.78 -17.51 13.97
C PRO A 42 -4.80 -18.36 14.73
N ALA A 43 -4.48 -19.62 14.99
CA ALA A 43 -5.35 -20.54 15.73
C ALA A 43 -5.76 -19.96 17.11
N ASN A 44 -4.84 -19.23 17.75
CA ASN A 44 -5.09 -18.42 18.93
C ASN A 44 -4.57 -17.01 18.70
N LYS A 45 -5.28 -16.00 19.18
CA LYS A 45 -4.78 -14.63 19.17
C LYS A 45 -3.50 -14.55 20.01
N ILE A 46 -2.59 -13.69 19.59
CA ILE A 46 -1.39 -13.36 20.34
C ILE A 46 -1.85 -12.53 21.54
N ASP A 47 -1.55 -13.03 22.76
CA ASP A 47 -1.88 -12.34 24.03
C ASP A 47 -0.93 -11.16 24.26
N LYS A 48 -1.03 -10.17 23.39
CA LYS A 48 -0.24 -8.95 23.33
C LYS A 48 -1.12 -7.78 22.87
N ASN A 49 -0.71 -6.58 23.27
CA ASN A 49 -1.36 -5.33 22.92
C ASN A 49 -0.56 -4.62 21.82
N ILE A 50 -1.20 -4.24 20.74
CA ILE A 50 -0.58 -3.48 19.65
C ILE A 50 -1.23 -2.12 19.48
N GLY A 51 -0.41 -1.09 19.26
CA GLY A 51 -0.86 0.20 18.76
C GLY A 51 -0.41 0.41 17.32
N PHE A 52 -1.21 1.07 16.49
CA PHE A 52 -0.79 1.42 15.14
C PHE A 52 -1.05 2.89 14.84
N PHE A 53 -0.22 3.47 14.00
CA PHE A 53 -0.33 4.83 13.49
C PHE A 53 0.15 4.89 12.05
N PHE A 54 -0.21 5.97 11.38
CA PHE A 54 0.24 6.22 10.02
C PHE A 54 1.42 7.20 10.01
N ALA A 55 2.35 7.02 9.08
CA ALA A 55 3.49 7.91 8.88
C ALA A 55 3.06 9.35 8.47
N GLU A 56 1.87 9.47 7.90
CA GLU A 56 1.26 10.72 7.44
C GLU A 56 -0.09 10.94 8.11
N ASP A 57 -0.61 12.16 8.01
CA ASP A 57 -1.94 12.50 8.52
C ASP A 57 -3.01 11.62 7.85
N ARG A 58 -3.93 11.08 8.64
CA ARG A 58 -5.05 10.26 8.15
C ARG A 58 -5.95 11.00 7.16
N GLU A 59 -6.11 12.29 7.35
CA GLU A 59 -6.92 13.14 6.48
C GLU A 59 -6.15 13.65 5.25
N LYS A 60 -4.87 13.26 5.10
CA LYS A 60 -4.07 13.63 3.93
C LYS A 60 -4.75 13.19 2.64
N GLU A 61 -5.10 14.17 1.82
CA GLU A 61 -5.67 13.96 0.51
C GLU A 61 -4.56 13.72 -0.51
N VAL A 62 -4.73 12.74 -1.36
CA VAL A 62 -3.84 12.39 -2.46
C VAL A 62 -4.61 12.58 -3.76
N THR A 63 -3.96 13.16 -4.76
CA THR A 63 -4.51 13.36 -6.09
C THR A 63 -3.68 12.58 -7.10
N THR A 64 -4.34 11.76 -7.90
CA THR A 64 -3.72 10.95 -8.95
C THR A 64 -4.51 11.06 -10.25
N SER A 65 -3.98 10.50 -11.35
CA SER A 65 -4.66 10.55 -12.64
C SER A 65 -5.99 9.81 -12.58
N GLY A 66 -7.06 10.47 -13.03
CA GLY A 66 -8.39 9.89 -13.23
C GLY A 66 -8.61 9.29 -14.62
N GLY A 67 -7.72 9.59 -15.57
CA GLY A 67 -7.93 9.31 -16.99
C GLY A 67 -8.70 10.44 -17.70
N GLY A 68 -8.63 10.47 -19.03
CA GLY A 68 -9.30 11.50 -19.84
C GLY A 68 -8.83 12.94 -19.60
N GLY A 69 -7.71 13.15 -18.91
CA GLY A 69 -7.23 14.47 -18.49
C GLY A 69 -7.74 14.91 -17.11
N ASP A 70 -8.69 14.19 -16.53
CA ASP A 70 -9.21 14.45 -15.19
C ASP A 70 -8.30 13.85 -14.09
N MET A 71 -8.50 14.36 -12.88
CA MET A 71 -7.81 13.88 -11.67
C MET A 71 -8.82 13.28 -10.70
N VAL A 72 -8.38 12.34 -9.89
CA VAL A 72 -9.14 11.83 -8.75
C VAL A 72 -8.43 12.15 -7.45
N LYS A 73 -9.21 12.41 -6.40
CA LYS A 73 -8.72 12.69 -5.06
C LYS A 73 -9.40 11.79 -4.03
N TYR A 74 -8.62 11.34 -3.05
CA TYR A 74 -9.04 10.40 -2.00
C TYR A 74 -8.10 10.48 -0.80
N ARG A 75 -8.45 9.79 0.29
CA ARG A 75 -7.68 9.79 1.55
C ARG A 75 -7.19 8.38 1.88
N PRO A 76 -6.08 7.94 1.29
CA PRO A 76 -5.65 6.55 1.36
C PRO A 76 -5.40 6.06 2.80
N TYR A 77 -4.89 6.91 3.68
CA TYR A 77 -4.64 6.55 5.08
C TYR A 77 -5.93 6.30 5.86
N LYS A 78 -6.94 7.15 5.65
CA LYS A 78 -8.27 7.00 6.24
C LYS A 78 -8.97 5.74 5.71
N ASP A 79 -8.85 5.51 4.41
CA ASP A 79 -9.52 4.40 3.73
C ASP A 79 -8.98 3.04 4.17
N VAL A 80 -7.67 2.92 4.50
CA VAL A 80 -7.07 1.65 4.97
C VAL A 80 -7.17 1.44 6.49
N GLU A 81 -7.45 2.47 7.28
CA GLU A 81 -7.43 2.41 8.75
C GLU A 81 -8.36 1.32 9.31
N VAL A 82 -9.58 1.23 8.78
CA VAL A 82 -10.57 0.24 9.24
C VAL A 82 -10.09 -1.18 8.92
N GLY A 83 -9.42 -1.36 7.77
CA GLY A 83 -8.80 -2.63 7.38
C GLY A 83 -7.71 -3.05 8.37
N PHE A 84 -6.80 -2.15 8.75
CA PHE A 84 -5.76 -2.45 9.73
C PHE A 84 -6.33 -2.73 11.12
N SER A 85 -7.33 -1.97 11.57
CA SER A 85 -8.03 -2.25 12.82
C SER A 85 -8.58 -3.67 12.84
N LYS A 86 -9.17 -4.12 11.74
CA LYS A 86 -9.72 -5.48 11.62
C LYS A 86 -8.62 -6.54 11.55
N ILE A 87 -7.55 -6.31 10.80
CA ILE A 87 -6.41 -7.23 10.70
C ILE A 87 -5.77 -7.42 12.09
N PHE A 88 -5.37 -6.34 12.75
CA PHE A 88 -4.75 -6.44 14.06
C PHE A 88 -5.71 -7.00 15.11
N GLY A 89 -7.00 -6.65 15.05
CA GLY A 89 -8.02 -7.22 15.93
C GLY A 89 -8.25 -8.72 15.74
N SER A 90 -7.93 -9.28 14.56
CA SER A 90 -7.96 -10.73 14.33
C SER A 90 -6.72 -11.45 14.87
N VAL A 91 -5.59 -10.74 15.03
CA VAL A 91 -4.29 -11.31 15.38
C VAL A 91 -3.94 -11.10 16.86
N PHE A 92 -4.22 -9.93 17.42
CA PHE A 92 -3.82 -9.55 18.78
C PHE A 92 -4.99 -9.51 19.76
N ALA A 93 -4.68 -9.65 21.05
CA ALA A 93 -5.69 -9.56 22.12
C ALA A 93 -6.30 -8.16 22.20
N SER A 94 -5.50 -7.11 22.04
CA SER A 94 -5.96 -5.72 22.08
C SER A 94 -5.29 -4.88 21.00
N VAL A 95 -6.06 -3.96 20.41
CA VAL A 95 -5.62 -3.05 19.35
C VAL A 95 -5.98 -1.61 19.70
N ARG A 96 -5.08 -0.69 19.45
CA ARG A 96 -5.29 0.75 19.66
C ARG A 96 -4.81 1.55 18.44
N SER A 97 -5.67 2.40 17.91
CA SER A 97 -5.25 3.43 16.95
C SER A 97 -4.57 4.57 17.70
N LEU A 98 -3.37 4.92 17.27
CA LEU A 98 -2.55 6.02 17.81
C LEU A 98 -2.57 7.19 16.83
N ARG A 99 -2.39 8.42 17.33
CA ARG A 99 -2.34 9.62 16.49
C ARG A 99 -0.99 9.76 15.77
N SER A 100 0.10 9.33 16.43
CA SER A 100 1.46 9.44 15.92
C SER A 100 2.41 8.54 16.72
N SER A 101 3.66 8.48 16.30
CA SER A 101 4.74 7.82 17.06
C SER A 101 4.95 8.40 18.47
N GLY A 102 4.60 9.65 18.68
CA GLY A 102 4.71 10.37 19.97
C GLY A 102 3.49 10.25 20.87
N ASP A 103 2.42 9.54 20.45
CA ASP A 103 1.19 9.44 21.23
C ASP A 103 1.46 8.80 22.60
N PRO A 104 1.13 9.46 23.74
CA PRO A 104 1.28 8.88 25.09
C PRO A 104 0.55 7.55 25.26
N ALA A 105 -0.50 7.32 24.48
CA ALA A 105 -1.26 6.07 24.51
C ALA A 105 -0.47 4.83 24.06
N LYS A 106 0.75 5.00 23.51
CA LYS A 106 1.68 3.89 23.20
C LYS A 106 2.31 3.25 24.46
N ASN A 107 2.31 3.97 25.57
CA ASN A 107 2.89 3.46 26.81
C ASN A 107 2.08 2.25 27.31
N GLY A 108 2.78 1.17 27.66
CA GLY A 108 2.18 -0.09 28.07
C GLY A 108 1.74 -1.00 26.92
N LEU A 109 2.03 -0.64 25.66
CA LEU A 109 1.85 -1.54 24.51
C LEU A 109 3.05 -2.47 24.37
N ASP A 110 2.80 -3.71 23.98
CA ASP A 110 3.84 -4.67 23.63
C ASP A 110 4.47 -4.37 22.27
N TYR A 111 3.64 -3.88 21.34
CA TYR A 111 4.05 -3.56 19.98
C TYR A 111 3.50 -2.21 19.51
N THR A 112 4.26 -1.57 18.63
CA THR A 112 3.81 -0.41 17.85
C THR A 112 4.04 -0.69 16.36
N SER A 113 3.09 -0.29 15.54
CA SER A 113 3.10 -0.49 14.09
C SER A 113 3.02 0.86 13.40
N GLU A 114 3.99 1.16 12.54
CA GLU A 114 4.02 2.34 11.68
C GLU A 114 3.65 1.94 10.26
N ILE A 115 2.65 2.59 9.69
CA ILE A 115 2.07 2.23 8.40
C ILE A 115 2.28 3.37 7.41
N THR A 116 2.84 3.04 6.24
CA THR A 116 2.98 3.95 5.10
C THR A 116 2.16 3.41 3.92
N VAL A 117 1.44 4.28 3.24
CA VAL A 117 0.63 3.95 2.07
C VAL A 117 1.04 4.84 0.91
N SER A 118 1.29 4.25 -0.25
CA SER A 118 1.45 4.97 -1.50
C SER A 118 0.53 4.39 -2.57
N THR A 119 0.02 5.24 -3.44
CA THR A 119 -0.99 4.87 -4.41
C THR A 119 -0.70 5.48 -5.77
N ASN A 120 -1.16 4.81 -6.82
CA ASN A 120 -1.17 5.32 -8.18
C ASN A 120 -2.44 4.87 -8.89
N SER A 121 -2.85 5.63 -9.91
CA SER A 121 -3.99 5.28 -10.74
C SER A 121 -3.75 5.65 -12.18
N SER A 122 -4.42 4.95 -13.09
CA SER A 122 -4.37 5.21 -14.53
C SER A 122 -5.62 4.71 -15.25
N SER A 123 -5.80 5.16 -16.46
CA SER A 123 -6.77 4.62 -17.41
C SER A 123 -6.12 4.48 -18.76
N PRO A 124 -6.23 3.33 -19.44
CA PRO A 124 -5.77 3.17 -20.81
C PRO A 124 -6.76 3.88 -21.76
N GLY A 125 -6.40 5.05 -22.25
CA GLY A 125 -7.19 5.77 -23.23
C GLY A 125 -7.38 7.25 -22.90
N LEU A 126 -7.45 8.06 -23.96
CA LEU A 126 -7.51 9.52 -23.86
C LEU A 126 -8.83 10.05 -23.25
N PHE A 127 -9.89 9.24 -23.28
CA PHE A 127 -11.24 9.66 -22.85
C PHE A 127 -11.83 8.76 -21.77
N THR A 128 -11.01 7.89 -21.17
CA THR A 128 -11.50 6.95 -20.16
C THR A 128 -11.43 7.56 -18.77
N TRP A 129 -12.60 7.82 -18.19
CA TRP A 129 -12.79 8.23 -16.81
C TRP A 129 -13.95 7.41 -16.22
N PRO A 130 -13.93 6.94 -15.00
CA PRO A 130 -12.94 7.04 -13.91
C PRO A 130 -11.71 6.11 -14.11
N PRO A 131 -10.70 6.11 -13.20
CA PRO A 131 -9.52 5.28 -13.34
C PRO A 131 -9.90 3.79 -13.33
N THR A 132 -9.46 3.07 -14.36
CA THR A 132 -9.76 1.65 -14.54
C THR A 132 -8.68 0.74 -13.94
N VAL A 133 -7.50 1.29 -13.67
CA VAL A 133 -6.37 0.59 -13.04
C VAL A 133 -5.93 1.39 -11.81
N PHE A 134 -5.74 0.69 -10.71
CA PHE A 134 -5.31 1.29 -9.44
C PHE A 134 -4.27 0.42 -8.76
N GLY A 135 -3.24 1.04 -8.18
CA GLY A 135 -2.21 0.38 -7.41
C GLY A 135 -2.13 0.95 -6.00
N VAL A 136 -1.95 0.08 -5.01
CA VAL A 136 -1.75 0.45 -3.60
C VAL A 136 -0.54 -0.31 -3.07
N ASN A 137 0.47 0.41 -2.56
CA ASN A 137 1.60 -0.18 -1.87
C ASN A 137 1.51 0.19 -0.39
N ILE A 138 1.69 -0.80 0.47
CA ILE A 138 1.64 -0.66 1.92
C ILE A 138 2.94 -1.18 2.51
N THR A 139 3.59 -0.37 3.33
CA THR A 139 4.70 -0.79 4.19
C THR A 139 4.25 -0.72 5.64
N ASN A 140 4.58 -1.73 6.43
CA ASN A 140 4.25 -1.83 7.84
C ASN A 140 5.49 -2.23 8.65
N SER A 141 5.98 -1.32 9.49
CA SER A 141 7.10 -1.57 10.39
C SER A 141 6.58 -1.79 11.81
N ILE A 142 6.72 -3.01 12.33
CA ILE A 142 6.30 -3.38 13.68
C ILE A 142 7.53 -3.38 14.59
N ARG A 143 7.41 -2.67 15.73
CA ARG A 143 8.44 -2.55 16.75
C ARG A 143 7.93 -3.11 18.08
N ASP A 144 8.84 -3.68 18.87
CA ASP A 144 8.54 -4.06 20.24
C ASP A 144 8.52 -2.86 21.21
N SER A 145 8.22 -3.11 22.48
CA SER A 145 8.20 -2.09 23.54
C SER A 145 9.56 -1.41 23.79
N LYS A 146 10.66 -1.99 23.30
CA LYS A 146 12.02 -1.43 23.37
C LYS A 146 12.37 -0.61 22.12
N GLY A 147 11.46 -0.54 21.12
CA GLY A 147 11.66 0.15 19.86
C GLY A 147 12.43 -0.68 18.80
N VAL A 148 12.74 -1.94 19.09
CA VAL A 148 13.40 -2.84 18.13
C VAL A 148 12.40 -3.26 17.05
N VAL A 149 12.81 -3.19 15.78
CA VAL A 149 11.99 -3.66 14.66
C VAL A 149 11.92 -5.19 14.71
N VAL A 150 10.71 -5.71 14.89
CA VAL A 150 10.43 -7.16 14.92
C VAL A 150 9.86 -7.66 13.59
N ALA A 151 9.30 -6.78 12.78
CA ALA A 151 8.87 -7.08 11.44
C ALA A 151 8.89 -5.82 10.56
N ASN A 152 9.29 -5.98 9.30
CA ASN A 152 9.16 -4.95 8.26
C ASN A 152 8.51 -5.61 7.05
N LEU A 153 7.24 -5.30 6.84
CA LEU A 153 6.38 -5.99 5.87
C LEU A 153 6.01 -5.04 4.75
N GLN A 154 6.01 -5.53 3.52
CA GLN A 154 5.63 -4.76 2.35
C GLN A 154 4.68 -5.56 1.46
N THR A 155 3.61 -4.92 0.99
CA THR A 155 2.66 -5.50 0.05
C THR A 155 2.32 -4.53 -1.05
N SER A 156 1.94 -5.10 -2.20
CA SER A 156 1.39 -4.36 -3.33
C SER A 156 0.06 -4.99 -3.73
N GLY A 157 -0.97 -4.16 -3.81
CA GLY A 157 -2.28 -4.53 -4.32
C GLY A 157 -2.57 -3.87 -5.65
N GLN A 158 -3.27 -4.59 -6.51
CA GLN A 158 -3.74 -4.08 -7.80
C GLN A 158 -5.24 -4.28 -7.93
N GLY A 159 -5.91 -3.31 -8.53
CA GLY A 159 -7.33 -3.38 -8.80
C GLY A 159 -7.64 -2.85 -10.19
N ASN A 160 -8.47 -3.60 -10.90
CA ASN A 160 -8.99 -3.24 -12.20
C ASN A 160 -10.52 -3.17 -12.12
N ALA A 161 -11.11 -2.26 -12.88
CA ALA A 161 -12.56 -2.19 -13.03
C ALA A 161 -12.90 -1.72 -14.45
N GLU A 162 -13.86 -2.39 -15.07
CA GLU A 162 -14.39 -1.97 -16.33
C GLU A 162 -15.43 -0.85 -16.14
N LEU A 163 -15.58 0.03 -17.14
CA LEU A 163 -16.53 1.14 -17.07
C LEU A 163 -17.96 0.68 -16.76
N GLY A 164 -18.36 -0.48 -17.30
CA GLY A 164 -19.68 -1.06 -17.07
C GLY A 164 -19.90 -1.56 -15.63
N GLU A 165 -18.85 -1.91 -14.91
CA GLU A 165 -18.91 -2.37 -13.52
C GLU A 165 -19.07 -1.21 -12.53
N MET A 166 -18.56 -0.05 -12.86
CA MET A 166 -18.45 1.08 -11.94
C MET A 166 -19.78 1.70 -11.53
N LYS A 167 -20.84 1.65 -12.38
CA LYS A 167 -22.25 2.04 -12.09
C LYS A 167 -22.45 3.08 -10.97
N GLY A 168 -21.67 4.16 -10.98
CA GLY A 168 -21.68 5.20 -9.94
C GLY A 168 -20.64 4.99 -8.83
N GLU A 169 -19.89 3.90 -8.82
CA GLU A 169 -18.80 3.64 -7.87
C GLU A 169 -17.43 3.87 -8.53
N PHE A 170 -17.09 5.15 -8.70
CA PHE A 170 -15.88 5.56 -9.43
C PHE A 170 -14.55 5.15 -8.76
N GLY A 171 -14.59 4.75 -7.50
CA GLY A 171 -13.45 4.23 -6.75
C GLY A 171 -13.27 2.70 -6.81
N LEU A 172 -14.05 1.96 -7.62
CA LEU A 172 -14.08 0.49 -7.60
C LEU A 172 -12.71 -0.16 -7.83
N ALA A 173 -11.92 0.33 -8.79
CA ALA A 173 -10.55 -0.14 -9.00
C ALA A 173 -9.67 0.09 -7.76
N GLY A 174 -9.77 1.26 -7.13
CA GLY A 174 -9.07 1.59 -5.90
C GLY A 174 -9.48 0.71 -4.72
N LYS A 175 -10.78 0.44 -4.56
CA LYS A 175 -11.28 -0.49 -3.53
C LYS A 175 -10.69 -1.88 -3.68
N ARG A 176 -10.69 -2.43 -4.90
CA ARG A 176 -10.11 -3.74 -5.22
C ARG A 176 -8.61 -3.78 -4.93
N ALA A 177 -7.87 -2.72 -5.30
CA ALA A 177 -6.44 -2.61 -5.02
C ALA A 177 -6.15 -2.54 -3.52
N THR A 178 -6.91 -1.74 -2.78
CA THR A 178 -6.76 -1.61 -1.32
C THR A 178 -7.07 -2.93 -0.63
N GLN A 179 -8.14 -3.60 -1.05
CA GLN A 179 -8.52 -4.91 -0.51
C GLN A 179 -7.45 -5.97 -0.77
N ASP A 180 -6.90 -6.06 -1.98
CA ASP A 180 -5.84 -7.00 -2.35
C ASP A 180 -4.56 -6.74 -1.52
N ALA A 181 -4.14 -5.47 -1.36
CA ALA A 181 -3.00 -5.11 -0.54
C ALA A 181 -3.18 -5.51 0.93
N LEU A 182 -4.37 -5.28 1.50
CA LEU A 182 -4.67 -5.57 2.90
C LEU A 182 -4.79 -7.07 3.18
N ILE A 183 -5.36 -7.87 2.26
CA ILE A 183 -5.40 -9.34 2.37
C ILE A 183 -3.97 -9.90 2.40
N LYS A 184 -3.10 -9.46 1.50
CA LYS A 184 -1.69 -9.85 1.47
C LYS A 184 -0.96 -9.41 2.75
N MET A 185 -1.22 -8.19 3.23
CA MET A 185 -0.63 -7.70 4.48
C MET A 185 -1.06 -8.55 5.67
N GLN A 186 -2.33 -8.91 5.76
CA GLN A 186 -2.81 -9.82 6.80
C GLN A 186 -2.08 -11.17 6.79
N GLN A 187 -1.91 -11.77 5.63
CA GLN A 187 -1.19 -13.04 5.47
C GLN A 187 0.26 -12.92 5.95
N LEU A 188 0.95 -11.82 5.60
CA LEU A 188 2.31 -11.56 6.05
C LEU A 188 2.40 -11.36 7.57
N ILE A 189 1.48 -10.59 8.15
CA ILE A 189 1.44 -10.38 9.61
C ILE A 189 1.26 -11.71 10.33
N VAL A 190 0.28 -12.51 9.93
CA VAL A 190 -0.01 -13.82 10.55
C VAL A 190 1.20 -14.76 10.43
N SER A 191 1.77 -14.91 9.23
CA SER A 191 2.90 -15.82 9.01
C SER A 191 4.16 -15.38 9.76
N THR A 192 4.49 -14.08 9.75
CA THR A 192 5.71 -13.56 10.39
C THR A 192 5.63 -13.66 11.91
N LEU A 193 4.48 -13.31 12.50
CA LEU A 193 4.32 -13.33 13.95
C LEU A 193 4.12 -14.75 14.49
N ALA A 194 3.49 -15.66 13.74
CA ALA A 194 3.40 -17.07 14.12
C ALA A 194 4.79 -17.72 14.22
N LEU A 195 5.72 -17.36 13.34
CA LEU A 195 7.10 -17.84 13.41
C LEU A 195 7.87 -17.29 14.63
N ASN A 196 7.56 -16.06 15.06
CA ASN A 196 8.22 -15.40 16.16
C ASN A 196 7.69 -15.84 17.55
N THR A 197 6.44 -16.32 17.66
CA THR A 197 5.90 -16.86 18.90
C THR A 197 6.46 -18.23 19.26
N GLY A 198 7.06 -18.95 18.29
CA GLY A 198 7.78 -20.22 18.52
C GLY A 198 9.28 -20.07 18.77
N ARG A 199 9.83 -18.85 18.70
CA ARG A 199 11.25 -18.56 18.89
C ARG A 199 11.44 -17.51 19.97
N SER A 200 11.71 -17.95 21.18
CA SER A 200 12.31 -17.08 22.20
C SER A 200 13.68 -16.56 21.71
N THR A 201 13.78 -15.25 21.58
CA THR A 201 15.01 -14.42 21.59
C THR A 201 16.20 -14.85 20.72
N GLN A 202 16.18 -14.36 19.47
CA GLN A 202 17.42 -13.98 18.81
C GLN A 202 17.18 -12.65 18.04
N PRO A 203 18.09 -11.67 18.09
CA PRO A 203 17.91 -10.36 17.44
C PRO A 203 17.73 -10.53 15.94
N ALA A 204 16.74 -9.86 15.36
CA ALA A 204 16.47 -9.86 13.92
C ALA A 204 17.46 -8.93 13.19
N GLU A 205 18.75 -9.23 13.26
CA GLU A 205 19.71 -8.80 12.26
C GLU A 205 19.84 -9.92 11.22
N SER A 206 19.55 -9.58 9.98
CA SER A 206 19.83 -10.40 8.79
C SER A 206 18.96 -11.62 8.47
N GLN A 207 17.63 -11.47 8.30
CA GLN A 207 16.87 -12.51 7.58
C GLN A 207 16.68 -12.25 6.08
N GLN A 208 17.23 -11.18 5.53
CA GLN A 208 17.30 -10.98 4.09
C GLN A 208 18.59 -11.57 3.46
N GLN A 209 19.46 -12.20 4.26
CA GLN A 209 20.79 -12.62 3.82
C GLN A 209 21.18 -14.06 4.18
N SER A 210 20.25 -14.93 4.59
CA SER A 210 20.60 -16.33 4.89
C SER A 210 19.71 -17.40 4.25
N GLN A 211 19.13 -17.14 3.08
CA GLN A 211 19.01 -18.26 2.15
C GLN A 211 20.42 -18.60 1.72
N SER A 212 20.89 -19.82 2.06
CA SER A 212 22.22 -20.23 1.64
C SER A 212 22.33 -20.08 0.12
N ILE A 213 23.51 -19.77 -0.37
CA ILE A 213 23.75 -19.70 -1.83
C ILE A 213 23.18 -20.97 -2.49
N GLU A 214 23.29 -22.10 -1.82
CA GLU A 214 22.75 -23.39 -2.25
C GLU A 214 21.23 -23.41 -2.39
N ASP A 215 20.48 -22.84 -1.43
CA ASP A 215 19.01 -22.80 -1.50
C ASP A 215 18.52 -21.89 -2.62
N ARG A 216 19.21 -20.75 -2.82
CA ARG A 216 18.91 -19.82 -3.92
C ARG A 216 19.22 -20.44 -5.28
N LEU A 217 20.32 -21.21 -5.41
CA LEU A 217 20.65 -21.93 -6.63
C LEU A 217 19.69 -23.09 -6.88
N ARG A 218 19.24 -23.80 -5.83
CA ARG A 218 18.25 -24.88 -5.95
C ARG A 218 16.89 -24.35 -6.45
N GLU A 219 16.44 -23.23 -5.89
CA GLU A 219 15.19 -22.61 -6.36
C GLU A 219 15.31 -22.08 -7.80
N LEU A 220 16.43 -21.44 -8.14
CA LEU A 220 16.69 -20.99 -9.51
C LEU A 220 16.68 -22.17 -10.50
N LYS A 221 17.28 -23.31 -10.12
CA LYS A 221 17.27 -24.52 -10.93
C LYS A 221 15.85 -25.07 -11.10
N ARG A 222 15.04 -25.08 -10.04
CA ARG A 222 13.64 -25.51 -10.08
C ARG A 222 12.82 -24.67 -11.08
N LEU A 223 13.02 -23.34 -11.08
CA LEU A 223 12.34 -22.45 -12.03
C LEU A 223 12.77 -22.71 -13.48
N PHE A 224 14.05 -23.03 -13.71
CA PHE A 224 14.55 -23.37 -15.03
C PHE A 224 14.04 -24.72 -15.52
N ASP A 225 14.15 -25.77 -14.69
CA ASP A 225 13.66 -27.11 -14.99
C ASP A 225 12.13 -27.13 -15.22
N GLY A 226 11.40 -26.24 -14.54
CA GLY A 226 9.95 -26.04 -14.72
C GLY A 226 9.57 -25.20 -15.95
N GLY A 227 10.55 -24.74 -16.75
CA GLY A 227 10.30 -23.92 -17.94
C GLY A 227 9.79 -22.50 -17.67
N LEU A 228 9.85 -22.04 -16.41
CA LEU A 228 9.37 -20.72 -15.99
C LEU A 228 10.35 -19.60 -16.32
N ILE A 229 11.63 -19.94 -16.53
CA ILE A 229 12.68 -19.02 -16.98
C ILE A 229 13.49 -19.66 -18.10
N ASN A 230 13.99 -18.84 -19.02
CA ASN A 230 14.85 -19.30 -20.10
C ASN A 230 16.33 -19.41 -19.64
N GLU A 231 17.17 -20.04 -20.47
CA GLU A 231 18.60 -20.27 -20.18
C GLU A 231 19.38 -18.97 -19.94
N GLN A 232 19.07 -17.90 -20.64
CA GLN A 232 19.75 -16.60 -20.49
C GLN A 232 19.47 -16.03 -19.09
N VAL A 233 18.21 -15.97 -18.66
CA VAL A 233 17.80 -15.50 -17.32
C VAL A 233 18.39 -16.40 -16.24
N TYR A 234 18.43 -17.72 -16.45
CA TYR A 234 19.04 -18.66 -15.52
C TYR A 234 20.53 -18.34 -15.30
N ARG A 235 21.31 -18.17 -16.36
CA ARG A 235 22.75 -17.85 -16.29
C ARG A 235 23.03 -16.49 -15.66
N GLU A 236 22.25 -15.47 -15.99
CA GLU A 236 22.38 -14.13 -15.40
C GLU A 236 22.13 -14.15 -13.89
N ARG A 237 21.05 -14.80 -13.46
CA ARG A 237 20.71 -14.93 -12.04
C ARG A 237 21.72 -15.79 -11.27
N GLN A 238 22.25 -16.84 -11.90
CA GLN A 238 23.30 -17.68 -11.30
C GLN A 238 24.55 -16.86 -10.98
N LYS A 239 25.01 -16.00 -11.90
CA LYS A 239 26.15 -15.08 -11.67
C LYS A 239 25.89 -14.16 -10.48
N VAL A 240 24.72 -13.53 -10.42
CA VAL A 240 24.34 -12.64 -9.32
C VAL A 240 24.32 -13.37 -7.97
N ILE A 241 23.86 -14.62 -7.93
CA ILE A 241 23.82 -15.43 -6.70
C ILE A 241 25.23 -15.83 -6.23
N LEU A 242 26.13 -16.09 -7.17
CA LEU A 242 27.53 -16.48 -6.89
C LEU A 242 28.45 -15.28 -6.64
N GLY A 243 27.98 -14.05 -6.84
CA GLY A 243 28.75 -12.82 -6.59
C GLY A 243 29.76 -12.49 -7.71
N ASN A 244 29.54 -12.98 -8.91
CA ASN A 244 30.35 -12.72 -10.11
C ASN A 244 29.66 -11.73 -11.07
#